data_230520be99fb14a77c7c119c76761089
#
_entry.id   230520be99fb14a77c7c119c76761089
#
_cell.length_a   1.000
_cell.length_b   1.000
_cell.length_c   1.000
_cell.angle_alpha   90.00
_cell.angle_beta   90.00
_cell.angle_gamma   90.00
#
_symmetry.space_group_name_H-M   'P 1'
#
loop_
_entity.id
_entity.type
_entity.pdbx_description
1 polymer ?
#
loop_
_entity_poly.entity_id
_entity_poly.type
_entity_poly.pdbx_seq_one_letter_code
_entity_poly.pdbx_strand_id
1 'polypeptide(L)'
;MTIIVTGGAGFIGSNFIFHMLREYSDYRIVCLDKLTYAGNLSTLAPVMDNPNFRFVKADICDREAVNKLFEEEHPDIVVNFAAESHVDRSIEDPGIFLQTNIMGTATLMDACRKYGIQRYHQVSTDEVYGDLPLDHPDLFFTEETPIHTSSPYSSSKAAADLLVLAYHRTYGLPVTISRCSNNYGPYHFPEKLIPLMIVNALADKPLPVYGEGLNVRDWLYVEDHCKAIDLIIHKGRVGEVYNVGGHNEKQNIEIVKIICKELGKPESLITHVGDRKGHDMRYAIDPTKIHNELGWLPETKFEDGIKKTIQWYLDNREWWETIISGEYQNYYEKMYGNR
;
A
#
# COMPACT_ATOMS: atom_id res chain seq x y z
N MET A 1 -24.22 -0.64 6.46
CA MET A 1 -23.43 -1.07 5.28
C MET A 1 -22.34 -2.02 5.74
N THR A 2 -22.11 -3.12 5.01
CA THR A 2 -21.03 -4.09 5.32
C THR A 2 -19.91 -3.98 4.27
N ILE A 3 -18.68 -3.78 4.74
CA ILE A 3 -17.49 -3.66 3.88
C ILE A 3 -16.51 -4.76 4.21
N ILE A 4 -16.13 -5.57 3.21
CA ILE A 4 -14.98 -6.46 3.31
C ILE A 4 -13.72 -5.70 2.92
N VAL A 5 -12.73 -5.69 3.83
CA VAL A 5 -11.39 -5.13 3.61
C VAL A 5 -10.40 -6.28 3.58
N THR A 6 -9.84 -6.60 2.43
CA THR A 6 -8.81 -7.62 2.32
C THR A 6 -7.43 -7.03 2.57
N GLY A 7 -6.50 -7.79 3.12
CA GLY A 7 -5.18 -7.25 3.49
C GLY A 7 -5.24 -6.23 4.63
N GLY A 8 -6.29 -6.28 5.45
CA GLY A 8 -6.54 -5.29 6.49
C GLY A 8 -5.62 -5.39 7.71
N ALA A 9 -4.85 -6.46 7.89
CA ALA A 9 -3.82 -6.56 8.91
C ALA A 9 -2.46 -5.99 8.46
N GLY A 10 -2.37 -5.52 7.21
CA GLY A 10 -1.24 -4.80 6.65
C GLY A 10 -1.30 -3.29 6.90
N PHE A 11 -0.31 -2.58 6.39
CA PHE A 11 -0.12 -1.13 6.62
C PHE A 11 -1.30 -0.26 6.21
N ILE A 12 -1.60 -0.17 4.91
CA ILE A 12 -2.64 0.74 4.41
C ILE A 12 -4.03 0.23 4.80
N GLY A 13 -4.25 -1.09 4.72
CA GLY A 13 -5.53 -1.71 5.05
C GLY A 13 -5.97 -1.49 6.49
N SER A 14 -5.04 -1.57 7.46
CA SER A 14 -5.36 -1.31 8.87
C SER A 14 -5.72 0.16 9.12
N ASN A 15 -4.95 1.10 8.55
CA ASN A 15 -5.28 2.53 8.63
C ASN A 15 -6.64 2.84 8.00
N PHE A 16 -6.99 2.17 6.90
CA PHE A 16 -8.30 2.30 6.29
C PHE A 16 -9.41 1.75 7.18
N ILE A 17 -9.21 0.59 7.83
CA ILE A 17 -10.16 0.04 8.81
C ILE A 17 -10.38 1.03 9.96
N PHE A 18 -9.30 1.60 10.52
CA PHE A 18 -9.41 2.59 11.60
C PHE A 18 -10.15 3.85 11.15
N HIS A 19 -9.88 4.33 9.95
CA HIS A 19 -10.59 5.46 9.35
C HIS A 19 -12.08 5.16 9.24
N MET A 20 -12.46 4.04 8.62
CA MET A 20 -13.87 3.69 8.39
C MET A 20 -14.66 3.50 9.69
N LEU A 21 -14.08 2.83 10.70
CA LEU A 21 -14.73 2.63 12.00
C LEU A 21 -14.86 3.94 12.79
N ARG A 22 -13.99 4.92 12.56
CA ARG A 22 -14.06 6.25 13.18
C ARG A 22 -15.13 7.13 12.53
N GLU A 23 -15.19 7.13 11.19
CA GLU A 23 -16.10 8.01 10.43
C GLU A 23 -17.53 7.47 10.36
N TYR A 24 -17.71 6.14 10.38
CA TYR A 24 -19.00 5.48 10.16
C TYR A 24 -19.36 4.50 11.28
N SER A 25 -20.05 4.99 12.30
CA SER A 25 -20.40 4.21 13.49
C SER A 25 -21.41 3.07 13.23
N ASP A 26 -22.12 3.12 12.12
CA ASP A 26 -23.12 2.14 11.67
C ASP A 26 -22.61 1.16 10.59
N TYR A 27 -21.35 1.30 10.16
CA TYR A 27 -20.77 0.38 9.19
C TYR A 27 -20.16 -0.85 9.88
N ARG A 28 -20.40 -2.01 9.30
CA ARG A 28 -19.73 -3.25 9.68
C ARG A 28 -18.50 -3.43 8.79
N ILE A 29 -17.34 -3.56 9.41
CA ILE A 29 -16.06 -3.78 8.73
C ILE A 29 -15.58 -5.20 8.99
N VAL A 30 -15.40 -5.96 7.92
CA VAL A 30 -14.90 -7.34 7.98
C VAL A 30 -13.53 -7.39 7.34
N CYS A 31 -12.51 -7.63 8.15
CA CYS A 31 -11.13 -7.77 7.69
C CYS A 31 -10.86 -9.23 7.28
N LEU A 32 -10.48 -9.45 6.02
CA LEU A 32 -9.97 -10.73 5.54
C LEU A 32 -8.47 -10.61 5.31
N ASP A 33 -7.68 -11.39 6.02
CA ASP A 33 -6.23 -11.39 5.88
C ASP A 33 -5.64 -12.79 6.08
N LYS A 34 -4.64 -13.14 5.31
CA LYS A 34 -3.93 -14.43 5.39
C LYS A 34 -2.90 -14.45 6.53
N LEU A 35 -2.49 -13.27 7.00
CA LEU A 35 -1.40 -13.07 7.96
C LEU A 35 -0.07 -13.64 7.44
N THR A 36 0.36 -13.16 6.27
CA THR A 36 1.71 -13.38 5.77
C THR A 36 2.70 -12.49 6.51
N TYR A 37 3.94 -12.41 6.05
CA TYR A 37 5.02 -11.69 6.72
C TYR A 37 4.70 -10.21 7.05
N ALA A 38 3.92 -9.52 6.22
CA ALA A 38 3.55 -8.11 6.39
C ALA A 38 2.18 -7.89 7.07
N GLY A 39 1.41 -8.95 7.27
CA GLY A 39 0.11 -8.92 7.96
C GLY A 39 0.25 -9.34 9.42
N ASN A 40 0.02 -8.41 10.35
CA ASN A 40 0.19 -8.65 11.78
C ASN A 40 -1.11 -8.40 12.54
N LEU A 41 -1.58 -9.40 13.27
CA LEU A 41 -2.81 -9.28 14.04
C LEU A 41 -2.72 -8.20 15.15
N SER A 42 -1.51 -8.00 15.70
CA SER A 42 -1.25 -6.93 16.68
C SER A 42 -1.54 -5.53 16.14
N THR A 43 -1.44 -5.33 14.82
CA THR A 43 -1.82 -4.07 14.16
C THR A 43 -3.30 -3.75 14.37
N LEU A 44 -4.16 -4.77 14.42
CA LEU A 44 -5.61 -4.61 14.58
C LEU A 44 -6.07 -4.58 16.04
N ALA A 45 -5.14 -4.70 17.00
CA ALA A 45 -5.48 -4.69 18.44
C ALA A 45 -6.40 -3.52 18.85
N PRO A 46 -6.24 -2.28 18.33
CA PRO A 46 -7.11 -1.16 18.72
C PRO A 46 -8.59 -1.35 18.37
N VAL A 47 -8.93 -2.25 17.46
CA VAL A 47 -10.32 -2.44 16.97
C VAL A 47 -10.88 -3.84 17.20
N MET A 48 -10.10 -4.75 17.79
CA MET A 48 -10.53 -6.15 17.97
C MET A 48 -11.79 -6.29 18.83
N ASP A 49 -12.01 -5.39 19.80
CA ASP A 49 -13.18 -5.38 20.68
C ASP A 49 -14.33 -4.50 20.14
N ASN A 50 -14.19 -3.90 18.96
CA ASN A 50 -15.23 -3.08 18.36
C ASN A 50 -16.37 -4.01 17.85
N PRO A 51 -17.64 -3.82 18.28
CA PRO A 51 -18.76 -4.68 17.88
C PRO A 51 -19.05 -4.66 16.37
N ASN A 52 -18.60 -3.62 15.68
CA ASN A 52 -18.76 -3.47 14.23
C ASN A 52 -17.55 -3.99 13.44
N PHE A 53 -16.56 -4.57 14.11
CA PHE A 53 -15.38 -5.15 13.49
C PHE A 53 -15.38 -6.68 13.60
N ARG A 54 -14.97 -7.35 12.52
CA ARG A 54 -14.71 -8.80 12.51
C ARG A 54 -13.41 -9.08 11.77
N PHE A 55 -12.53 -9.88 12.35
CA PHE A 55 -11.36 -10.43 11.69
C PHE A 55 -11.63 -11.87 11.22
N VAL A 56 -11.23 -12.17 9.99
CA VAL A 56 -11.30 -13.49 9.37
C VAL A 56 -9.93 -13.84 8.77
N LYS A 57 -9.30 -14.91 9.25
CA LYS A 57 -8.06 -15.41 8.69
C LYS A 57 -8.36 -16.30 7.49
N ALA A 58 -8.09 -15.82 6.28
CA ALA A 58 -8.25 -16.58 5.05
C ALA A 58 -7.36 -16.02 3.92
N ASP A 59 -7.10 -16.85 2.91
CA ASP A 59 -6.42 -16.46 1.68
C ASP A 59 -7.45 -16.00 0.65
N ILE A 60 -7.22 -14.85 0.00
CA ILE A 60 -8.08 -14.38 -1.10
C ILE A 60 -8.09 -15.35 -2.30
N CYS A 61 -7.09 -16.22 -2.41
CA CYS A 61 -7.04 -17.27 -3.42
C CYS A 61 -7.92 -18.49 -3.06
N ASP A 62 -8.34 -18.62 -1.80
CA ASP A 62 -9.22 -19.71 -1.35
C ASP A 62 -10.67 -19.38 -1.70
N ARG A 63 -11.12 -19.93 -2.82
CA ARG A 63 -12.45 -19.72 -3.38
C ARG A 63 -13.58 -20.15 -2.43
N GLU A 64 -13.36 -21.24 -1.69
CA GLU A 64 -14.39 -21.75 -0.75
C GLU A 64 -14.51 -20.82 0.46
N ALA A 65 -13.38 -20.43 1.05
CA ALA A 65 -13.35 -19.50 2.18
C ALA A 65 -13.94 -18.14 1.81
N VAL A 66 -13.60 -17.61 0.62
CA VAL A 66 -14.15 -16.33 0.12
C VAL A 66 -15.66 -16.44 -0.09
N ASN A 67 -16.16 -17.47 -0.77
CA ASN A 67 -17.59 -17.63 -0.98
C ASN A 67 -18.35 -17.78 0.35
N LYS A 68 -17.83 -18.56 1.30
CA LYS A 68 -18.42 -18.72 2.63
C LYS A 68 -18.53 -17.38 3.35
N LEU A 69 -17.47 -16.56 3.30
CA LEU A 69 -17.46 -15.24 3.90
C LEU A 69 -18.54 -14.32 3.30
N PHE A 70 -18.70 -14.34 1.96
CA PHE A 70 -19.74 -13.55 1.30
C PHE A 70 -21.16 -14.03 1.64
N GLU A 71 -21.35 -15.34 1.81
CA GLU A 71 -22.63 -15.91 2.27
C GLU A 71 -22.97 -15.52 3.72
N GLU A 72 -21.97 -15.44 4.60
CA GLU A 72 -22.17 -15.05 5.99
C GLU A 72 -22.41 -13.56 6.17
N GLU A 73 -21.64 -12.70 5.49
CA GLU A 73 -21.59 -11.27 5.75
C GLU A 73 -22.43 -10.42 4.80
N HIS A 74 -22.84 -10.96 3.64
CA HIS A 74 -23.59 -10.22 2.61
C HIS A 74 -23.02 -8.82 2.34
N PRO A 75 -21.75 -8.70 1.91
CA PRO A 75 -21.09 -7.41 1.81
C PRO A 75 -21.73 -6.52 0.75
N ASP A 76 -21.75 -5.22 1.03
CA ASP A 76 -22.14 -4.18 0.06
C ASP A 76 -20.93 -3.76 -0.78
N ILE A 77 -19.75 -3.64 -0.14
CA ILE A 77 -18.52 -3.16 -0.75
C ILE A 77 -17.37 -4.12 -0.42
N VAL A 78 -16.47 -4.31 -1.39
CA VAL A 78 -15.17 -4.95 -1.18
C VAL A 78 -14.06 -3.97 -1.53
N VAL A 79 -13.10 -3.78 -0.62
CA VAL A 79 -11.88 -2.99 -0.85
C VAL A 79 -10.68 -3.93 -0.78
N ASN A 80 -9.99 -4.11 -1.90
CA ASN A 80 -8.90 -5.06 -2.02
C ASN A 80 -7.54 -4.39 -1.80
N PHE A 81 -6.98 -4.52 -0.59
CA PHE A 81 -5.59 -4.18 -0.28
C PHE A 81 -4.67 -5.41 -0.30
N ALA A 82 -5.22 -6.62 -0.26
CA ALA A 82 -4.42 -7.84 -0.20
C ALA A 82 -3.53 -7.97 -1.45
N ALA A 83 -2.23 -7.96 -1.24
CA ALA A 83 -1.23 -8.10 -2.28
C ALA A 83 0.13 -8.51 -1.70
N GLU A 84 0.91 -9.23 -2.47
CA GLU A 84 2.35 -9.22 -2.32
C GLU A 84 2.89 -7.89 -2.87
N SER A 85 3.72 -7.16 -2.10
CA SER A 85 4.00 -5.75 -2.39
C SER A 85 5.47 -5.33 -2.33
N HIS A 86 6.40 -6.25 -2.11
CA HIS A 86 7.82 -5.91 -2.03
C HIS A 86 8.55 -6.24 -3.33
N VAL A 87 9.07 -5.22 -4.03
CA VAL A 87 9.71 -5.38 -5.34
C VAL A 87 10.85 -6.37 -5.32
N ASP A 88 11.78 -6.28 -4.32
CA ASP A 88 12.91 -7.20 -4.23
C ASP A 88 12.47 -8.66 -4.08
N ARG A 89 11.42 -8.92 -3.27
CA ARG A 89 10.83 -10.26 -3.15
C ARG A 89 10.23 -10.73 -4.48
N SER A 90 9.66 -9.83 -5.28
CA SER A 90 9.11 -10.17 -6.60
C SER A 90 10.18 -10.58 -7.62
N ILE A 91 11.39 -10.07 -7.45
CA ILE A 91 12.55 -10.46 -8.29
C ILE A 91 13.05 -11.87 -7.91
N GLU A 92 12.97 -12.21 -6.61
CA GLU A 92 13.39 -13.53 -6.10
C GLU A 92 12.36 -14.63 -6.39
N ASP A 93 11.08 -14.34 -6.14
CA ASP A 93 9.95 -15.27 -6.34
C ASP A 93 8.75 -14.56 -6.97
N PRO A 94 8.70 -14.42 -8.29
CA PRO A 94 7.57 -13.79 -8.98
C PRO A 94 6.28 -14.61 -8.88
N GLY A 95 6.37 -15.93 -8.67
CA GLY A 95 5.22 -16.83 -8.69
C GLY A 95 4.17 -16.49 -7.65
N ILE A 96 4.58 -16.18 -6.42
CA ILE A 96 3.65 -15.81 -5.35
C ILE A 96 2.91 -14.49 -5.65
N PHE A 97 3.56 -13.55 -6.36
CA PHE A 97 2.93 -12.28 -6.79
C PHE A 97 1.83 -12.52 -7.83
N LEU A 98 2.07 -13.41 -8.80
CA LEU A 98 1.05 -13.77 -9.79
C LEU A 98 -0.13 -14.46 -9.10
N GLN A 99 0.14 -15.40 -8.20
CA GLN A 99 -0.89 -16.13 -7.47
C GLN A 99 -1.75 -15.18 -6.62
N THR A 100 -1.13 -14.36 -5.79
CA THR A 100 -1.85 -13.47 -4.87
C THR A 100 -2.51 -12.31 -5.62
N ASN A 101 -1.73 -11.56 -6.41
CA ASN A 101 -2.19 -10.30 -6.97
C ASN A 101 -3.16 -10.48 -8.15
N ILE A 102 -3.01 -11.55 -8.93
CA ILE A 102 -3.87 -11.80 -10.11
C ILE A 102 -4.96 -12.80 -9.77
N MET A 103 -4.57 -14.01 -9.35
CA MET A 103 -5.55 -15.08 -9.10
C MET A 103 -6.43 -14.78 -7.88
N GLY A 104 -5.85 -14.20 -6.82
CA GLY A 104 -6.61 -13.74 -5.66
C GLY A 104 -7.62 -12.64 -6.03
N THR A 105 -7.22 -11.65 -6.85
CA THR A 105 -8.12 -10.63 -7.38
C THR A 105 -9.26 -11.25 -8.20
N ALA A 106 -8.95 -12.20 -9.08
CA ALA A 106 -9.96 -12.92 -9.86
C ALA A 106 -10.98 -13.66 -8.96
N THR A 107 -10.51 -14.33 -7.91
CA THR A 107 -11.36 -15.04 -6.96
C THR A 107 -12.32 -14.08 -6.24
N LEU A 108 -11.84 -12.92 -5.78
CA LEU A 108 -12.69 -11.90 -5.17
C LEU A 108 -13.73 -11.36 -6.14
N MET A 109 -13.35 -11.06 -7.38
CA MET A 109 -14.28 -10.52 -8.38
C MET A 109 -15.34 -11.55 -8.82
N ASP A 110 -14.98 -12.85 -8.90
CA ASP A 110 -15.95 -13.91 -9.13
C ASP A 110 -17.00 -13.96 -8.01
N ALA A 111 -16.57 -13.82 -6.74
CA ALA A 111 -17.49 -13.75 -5.60
C ALA A 111 -18.35 -12.47 -5.67
N CYS A 112 -17.75 -11.32 -5.96
CA CYS A 112 -18.46 -10.05 -6.12
C CYS A 112 -19.57 -10.16 -7.19
N ARG A 113 -19.27 -10.80 -8.31
CA ARG A 113 -20.23 -11.05 -9.38
C ARG A 113 -21.34 -12.03 -8.95
N LYS A 114 -20.97 -13.12 -8.27
CA LYS A 114 -21.92 -14.16 -7.81
C LYS A 114 -22.94 -13.60 -6.82
N TYR A 115 -22.49 -12.74 -5.90
CA TYR A 115 -23.30 -12.22 -4.80
C TYR A 115 -23.89 -10.82 -5.05
N GLY A 116 -23.63 -10.22 -6.22
CA GLY A 116 -24.26 -8.96 -6.65
C GLY A 116 -23.85 -7.74 -5.83
N ILE A 117 -22.56 -7.58 -5.58
CA ILE A 117 -22.00 -6.49 -4.77
C ILE A 117 -22.27 -5.11 -5.38
N GLN A 118 -22.39 -4.07 -4.54
CA GLN A 118 -22.61 -2.70 -4.98
C GLN A 118 -21.34 -2.01 -5.49
N ARG A 119 -20.16 -2.36 -4.92
CA ARG A 119 -18.87 -1.77 -5.31
C ARG A 119 -17.70 -2.72 -5.00
N TYR A 120 -16.84 -2.90 -6.00
CA TYR A 120 -15.49 -3.45 -5.82
C TYR A 120 -14.46 -2.35 -6.03
N HIS A 121 -13.56 -2.16 -5.09
CA HIS A 121 -12.45 -1.22 -5.21
C HIS A 121 -11.10 -1.94 -5.16
N GLN A 122 -10.28 -1.72 -6.20
CA GLN A 122 -8.92 -2.23 -6.29
C GLN A 122 -7.93 -1.15 -5.87
N VAL A 123 -7.14 -1.40 -4.84
CA VAL A 123 -6.01 -0.55 -4.48
C VAL A 123 -4.79 -0.98 -5.29
N SER A 124 -4.29 -0.11 -6.14
CA SER A 124 -3.16 -0.30 -7.04
C SER A 124 -2.04 0.71 -6.76
N THR A 125 -1.10 0.82 -7.65
CA THR A 125 0.15 1.60 -7.49
C THR A 125 0.47 2.38 -8.76
N ASP A 126 1.17 3.50 -8.63
CA ASP A 126 1.74 4.27 -9.73
C ASP A 126 2.87 3.52 -10.46
N GLU A 127 3.49 2.52 -9.82
CA GLU A 127 4.52 1.69 -10.44
C GLU A 127 4.05 0.94 -11.70
N VAL A 128 2.74 0.86 -11.94
CA VAL A 128 2.19 0.27 -13.17
C VAL A 128 2.48 1.13 -14.41
N TYR A 129 2.74 2.43 -14.24
CA TYR A 129 3.04 3.35 -15.33
C TYR A 129 4.50 3.29 -15.80
N GLY A 130 5.40 2.76 -14.97
CA GLY A 130 6.83 2.67 -15.26
C GLY A 130 7.62 3.84 -14.73
N ASP A 131 8.62 4.29 -15.50
CA ASP A 131 9.64 5.25 -15.08
C ASP A 131 9.48 6.61 -15.76
N LEU A 132 9.74 7.69 -15.03
CA LEU A 132 9.85 9.04 -15.55
C LEU A 132 11.32 9.49 -15.52
N PRO A 133 11.78 10.23 -16.55
CA PRO A 133 13.13 10.76 -16.58
C PRO A 133 13.32 11.88 -15.53
N LEU A 134 14.50 11.92 -14.90
CA LEU A 134 14.84 12.93 -13.89
C LEU A 134 15.00 14.35 -14.48
N ASP A 135 15.40 14.45 -15.74
CA ASP A 135 15.63 15.71 -16.45
C ASP A 135 14.35 16.36 -16.99
N HIS A 136 13.20 15.72 -16.80
CA HIS A 136 11.88 16.22 -17.18
C HIS A 136 10.94 16.32 -15.97
N PRO A 137 11.15 17.28 -15.06
CA PRO A 137 10.35 17.43 -13.83
C PRO A 137 8.90 17.85 -14.10
N ASP A 138 8.58 18.29 -15.29
CA ASP A 138 7.26 18.67 -15.78
C ASP A 138 6.38 17.49 -16.19
N LEU A 139 6.95 16.28 -16.33
CA LEU A 139 6.19 15.09 -16.68
C LEU A 139 5.56 14.44 -15.44
N PHE A 140 4.30 14.04 -15.57
CA PHE A 140 3.54 13.32 -14.56
C PHE A 140 2.74 12.19 -15.20
N PHE A 141 2.51 11.12 -14.44
CA PHE A 141 1.57 10.08 -14.83
C PHE A 141 0.14 10.55 -14.63
N THR A 142 -0.65 10.48 -15.68
CA THR A 142 -2.11 10.63 -15.64
C THR A 142 -2.78 9.27 -15.77
N GLU A 143 -4.09 9.19 -15.55
CA GLU A 143 -4.83 7.94 -15.75
C GLU A 143 -4.82 7.44 -17.20
N GLU A 144 -4.52 8.33 -18.16
CA GLU A 144 -4.37 8.03 -19.60
C GLU A 144 -2.97 7.55 -19.97
N THR A 145 -2.00 7.65 -19.06
CA THR A 145 -0.64 7.18 -19.32
C THR A 145 -0.64 5.67 -19.57
N PRO A 146 -0.02 5.19 -20.67
CA PRO A 146 0.09 3.77 -20.96
C PRO A 146 0.79 2.99 -19.85
N ILE A 147 0.32 1.79 -19.59
CA ILE A 147 0.96 0.88 -18.62
C ILE A 147 2.29 0.38 -19.21
N HIS A 148 3.38 0.56 -18.45
CA HIS A 148 4.74 0.18 -18.84
C HIS A 148 5.57 -0.25 -17.64
N THR A 149 5.33 -1.46 -17.16
CA THR A 149 5.87 -1.98 -15.90
C THR A 149 7.35 -2.38 -15.97
N SER A 150 8.10 -2.16 -14.87
CA SER A 150 9.54 -2.44 -14.76
C SER A 150 9.88 -3.65 -13.88
N SER A 151 8.95 -4.18 -13.11
CA SER A 151 9.19 -5.28 -12.16
C SER A 151 8.10 -6.35 -12.21
N PRO A 152 8.36 -7.58 -11.72
CA PRO A 152 7.31 -8.59 -11.58
C PRO A 152 6.17 -8.12 -10.67
N TYR A 153 6.47 -7.37 -9.60
CA TYR A 153 5.46 -6.74 -8.75
C TYR A 153 4.56 -5.81 -9.55
N SER A 154 5.12 -4.78 -10.20
CA SER A 154 4.32 -3.81 -10.96
C SER A 154 3.54 -4.47 -12.09
N SER A 155 4.12 -5.49 -12.76
CA SER A 155 3.42 -6.28 -13.77
C SER A 155 2.23 -7.05 -13.19
N SER A 156 2.36 -7.64 -12.00
CA SER A 156 1.25 -8.34 -11.35
C SER A 156 0.12 -7.39 -10.93
N LYS A 157 0.45 -6.17 -10.49
CA LYS A 157 -0.53 -5.12 -10.17
C LYS A 157 -1.23 -4.60 -11.42
N ALA A 158 -0.48 -4.35 -12.49
CA ALA A 158 -1.04 -3.95 -13.78
C ALA A 158 -1.99 -5.01 -14.37
N ALA A 159 -1.61 -6.28 -14.29
CA ALA A 159 -2.46 -7.38 -14.71
C ALA A 159 -3.76 -7.45 -13.89
N ALA A 160 -3.69 -7.23 -12.57
CA ALA A 160 -4.87 -7.14 -11.72
C ALA A 160 -5.78 -5.96 -12.13
N ASP A 161 -5.22 -4.77 -12.37
CA ASP A 161 -5.96 -3.60 -12.84
C ASP A 161 -6.71 -3.87 -14.15
N LEU A 162 -6.00 -4.45 -15.14
CA LEU A 162 -6.60 -4.79 -16.43
C LEU A 162 -7.70 -5.83 -16.29
N LEU A 163 -7.53 -6.80 -15.39
CA LEU A 163 -8.55 -7.81 -15.10
C LEU A 163 -9.80 -7.18 -14.45
N VAL A 164 -9.63 -6.26 -13.49
CA VAL A 164 -10.72 -5.51 -12.86
C VAL A 164 -11.53 -4.73 -13.90
N LEU A 165 -10.85 -4.00 -14.79
CA LEU A 165 -11.52 -3.27 -15.87
C LEU A 165 -12.20 -4.21 -16.88
N ALA A 166 -11.62 -5.36 -17.16
CA ALA A 166 -12.24 -6.37 -18.02
C ALA A 166 -13.52 -6.95 -17.42
N TYR A 167 -13.56 -7.20 -16.09
CA TYR A 167 -14.78 -7.64 -15.41
C TYR A 167 -15.88 -6.58 -15.45
N HIS A 168 -15.51 -5.31 -15.32
CA HIS A 168 -16.48 -4.22 -15.52
C HIS A 168 -17.05 -4.23 -16.94
N ARG A 169 -16.17 -4.25 -17.94
CA ARG A 169 -16.57 -4.17 -19.36
C ARG A 169 -17.35 -5.40 -19.81
N THR A 170 -16.98 -6.60 -19.33
CA THR A 170 -17.58 -7.88 -19.78
C THR A 170 -18.86 -8.22 -19.01
N TYR A 171 -18.86 -7.98 -17.70
CA TYR A 171 -19.93 -8.45 -16.82
C TYR A 171 -20.72 -7.32 -16.17
N GLY A 172 -20.35 -6.06 -16.40
CA GLY A 172 -20.98 -4.91 -15.74
C GLY A 172 -20.69 -4.80 -14.24
N LEU A 173 -19.62 -5.47 -13.73
CA LEU A 173 -19.27 -5.39 -12.31
C LEU A 173 -18.97 -3.94 -11.93
N PRO A 174 -19.59 -3.39 -10.85
CA PRO A 174 -19.34 -2.01 -10.43
C PRO A 174 -18.00 -1.86 -9.74
N VAL A 175 -16.97 -1.50 -10.50
CA VAL A 175 -15.58 -1.41 -10.03
C VAL A 175 -15.08 0.02 -10.00
N THR A 176 -14.06 0.26 -9.16
CA THR A 176 -13.19 1.43 -9.21
C THR A 176 -11.75 0.99 -8.89
N ILE A 177 -10.77 1.74 -9.37
CA ILE A 177 -9.35 1.51 -9.10
C ILE A 177 -8.74 2.79 -8.57
N SER A 178 -7.90 2.73 -7.53
CA SER A 178 -6.96 3.79 -7.17
C SER A 178 -5.52 3.38 -7.46
N ARG A 179 -4.75 4.25 -8.10
CA ARG A 179 -3.29 4.10 -8.26
C ARG A 179 -2.63 5.14 -7.38
N CYS A 180 -2.00 4.69 -6.30
CA CYS A 180 -1.42 5.59 -5.33
C CYS A 180 0.09 5.71 -5.49
N SER A 181 0.62 6.86 -5.08
CA SER A 181 2.04 7.07 -4.88
C SER A 181 2.55 6.39 -3.58
N ASN A 182 3.84 6.51 -3.28
CA ASN A 182 4.45 5.85 -2.14
C ASN A 182 3.85 6.30 -0.81
N ASN A 183 3.23 5.38 -0.08
CA ASN A 183 2.63 5.66 1.21
C ASN A 183 3.65 5.63 2.36
N TYR A 184 3.43 6.47 3.38
CA TYR A 184 4.16 6.44 4.64
C TYR A 184 3.24 6.80 5.80
N GLY A 185 3.60 6.38 7.02
CA GLY A 185 2.79 6.67 8.22
C GLY A 185 2.82 5.53 9.25
N PRO A 186 1.89 5.56 10.21
CA PRO A 186 1.73 4.54 11.25
C PRO A 186 1.54 3.12 10.69
N TYR A 187 2.11 2.13 11.38
CA TYR A 187 2.01 0.70 11.04
C TYR A 187 2.69 0.29 9.72
N HIS A 188 3.54 1.15 9.12
CA HIS A 188 4.27 0.78 7.92
C HIS A 188 5.34 -0.28 8.25
N PHE A 189 5.36 -1.39 7.49
CA PHE A 189 6.23 -2.54 7.80
C PHE A 189 7.72 -2.18 7.65
N PRO A 190 8.59 -2.58 8.61
CA PRO A 190 9.97 -2.13 8.71
C PRO A 190 10.93 -2.52 7.57
N GLU A 191 10.50 -3.24 6.55
CA GLU A 191 11.31 -3.52 5.34
C GLU A 191 11.30 -2.37 4.30
N LYS A 192 10.38 -1.42 4.45
CA LYS A 192 10.24 -0.28 3.53
C LYS A 192 11.14 0.88 3.95
N LEU A 193 11.49 1.75 3.00
CA LEU A 193 12.52 2.79 3.17
C LEU A 193 12.37 3.58 4.49
N ILE A 194 11.25 4.29 4.67
CA ILE A 194 11.08 5.18 5.84
C ILE A 194 11.15 4.40 7.15
N PRO A 195 10.34 3.36 7.39
CA PRO A 195 10.40 2.65 8.67
C PRO A 195 11.72 1.93 8.90
N LEU A 196 12.35 1.37 7.86
CA LEU A 196 13.68 0.76 7.96
C LEU A 196 14.71 1.75 8.45
N MET A 197 14.75 2.96 7.86
CA MET A 197 15.70 3.99 8.26
C MET A 197 15.45 4.47 9.69
N ILE A 198 14.18 4.63 10.09
CA ILE A 198 13.83 5.02 11.47
C ILE A 198 14.32 3.96 12.46
N VAL A 199 13.99 2.69 12.24
CA VAL A 199 14.34 1.58 13.16
C VAL A 199 15.85 1.40 13.25
N ASN A 200 16.56 1.43 12.12
CA ASN A 200 18.01 1.33 12.11
C ASN A 200 18.68 2.54 12.79
N ALA A 201 18.23 3.75 12.52
CA ALA A 201 18.76 4.96 13.17
C ALA A 201 18.56 4.92 14.69
N LEU A 202 17.40 4.46 15.17
CA LEU A 202 17.15 4.30 16.61
C LEU A 202 18.10 3.27 17.26
N ALA A 203 18.55 2.27 16.51
CA ALA A 203 19.48 1.24 16.96
C ALA A 203 20.96 1.56 16.65
N ASP A 204 21.27 2.77 16.16
CA ASP A 204 22.62 3.17 15.69
C ASP A 204 23.25 2.21 14.66
N LYS A 205 22.40 1.58 13.83
CA LYS A 205 22.78 0.68 12.75
C LYS A 205 22.97 1.42 11.43
N PRO A 206 23.72 0.83 10.46
CA PRO A 206 23.83 1.39 9.11
C PRO A 206 22.47 1.63 8.45
N LEU A 207 22.37 2.74 7.71
CA LEU A 207 21.19 3.15 6.94
C LEU A 207 21.46 2.84 5.46
N PRO A 208 21.05 1.66 4.94
CA PRO A 208 21.37 1.24 3.59
C PRO A 208 20.61 2.05 2.55
N VAL A 209 21.32 2.71 1.65
CA VAL A 209 20.76 3.48 0.53
C VAL A 209 21.20 2.83 -0.77
N TYR A 210 20.25 2.46 -1.62
CA TYR A 210 20.54 1.90 -2.95
C TYR A 210 21.21 2.94 -3.85
N GLY A 211 22.34 2.57 -4.47
CA GLY A 211 23.12 3.47 -5.33
C GLY A 211 23.45 4.78 -4.61
N GLU A 212 23.27 5.90 -5.28
CA GLU A 212 23.46 7.24 -4.72
C GLU A 212 22.20 7.80 -4.02
N GLY A 213 21.08 7.05 -4.02
CA GLY A 213 19.80 7.47 -3.43
C GLY A 213 19.09 8.58 -4.19
N LEU A 214 19.40 8.76 -5.49
CA LEU A 214 18.83 9.84 -6.33
C LEU A 214 17.44 9.52 -6.87
N ASN A 215 16.94 8.30 -6.66
CA ASN A 215 15.59 7.92 -7.07
C ASN A 215 14.57 8.81 -6.37
N VAL A 216 13.67 9.40 -7.17
CA VAL A 216 12.61 10.30 -6.69
C VAL A 216 11.32 9.52 -6.51
N ARG A 217 10.66 9.76 -5.39
CA ARG A 217 9.33 9.20 -5.08
C ARG A 217 8.40 10.31 -4.64
N ASP A 218 7.14 10.21 -5.02
CA ASP A 218 6.07 11.02 -4.48
C ASP A 218 5.55 10.36 -3.20
N TRP A 219 5.49 11.10 -2.08
CA TRP A 219 5.17 10.57 -0.76
C TRP A 219 3.78 11.00 -0.30
N LEU A 220 2.92 10.01 -0.09
CA LEU A 220 1.53 10.19 0.33
C LEU A 220 1.34 9.71 1.78
N TYR A 221 0.88 10.62 2.66
CA TYR A 221 0.57 10.22 4.03
C TYR A 221 -0.64 9.29 4.05
N VAL A 222 -0.53 8.19 4.80
CA VAL A 222 -1.49 7.07 4.73
C VAL A 222 -2.92 7.48 5.07
N GLU A 223 -3.13 8.42 6.00
CA GLU A 223 -4.48 8.91 6.33
C GLU A 223 -5.12 9.64 5.16
N ASP A 224 -4.35 10.43 4.40
CA ASP A 224 -4.86 11.12 3.21
C ASP A 224 -5.25 10.11 2.11
N HIS A 225 -4.48 9.03 1.98
CA HIS A 225 -4.85 7.93 1.07
C HIS A 225 -6.15 7.24 1.51
N CYS A 226 -6.32 6.98 2.82
CA CYS A 226 -7.56 6.40 3.34
C CYS A 226 -8.77 7.28 3.04
N LYS A 227 -8.66 8.60 3.18
CA LYS A 227 -9.70 9.57 2.81
C LYS A 227 -10.02 9.53 1.31
N ALA A 228 -9.00 9.39 0.45
CA ALA A 228 -9.20 9.24 -0.98
C ALA A 228 -10.00 7.98 -1.32
N ILE A 229 -9.62 6.83 -0.76
CA ILE A 229 -10.33 5.56 -0.98
C ILE A 229 -11.77 5.67 -0.49
N ASP A 230 -12.01 6.25 0.68
CA ASP A 230 -13.35 6.49 1.23
C ASP A 230 -14.22 7.28 0.25
N LEU A 231 -13.71 8.39 -0.28
CA LEU A 231 -14.42 9.17 -1.30
C LEU A 231 -14.68 8.36 -2.58
N ILE A 232 -13.69 7.59 -3.05
CA ILE A 232 -13.84 6.81 -4.28
C ILE A 232 -14.89 5.71 -4.13
N ILE A 233 -14.91 4.97 -3.03
CA ILE A 233 -15.89 3.89 -2.84
C ILE A 233 -17.33 4.39 -2.73
N HIS A 234 -17.52 5.60 -2.19
CA HIS A 234 -18.85 6.20 -2.01
C HIS A 234 -19.31 7.04 -3.21
N LYS A 235 -18.41 7.80 -3.85
CA LYS A 235 -18.75 8.82 -4.85
C LYS A 235 -18.06 8.65 -6.19
N GLY A 236 -17.02 7.80 -6.28
CA GLY A 236 -16.28 7.58 -7.52
C GLY A 236 -17.16 6.99 -8.63
N ARG A 237 -16.90 7.38 -9.87
CA ARG A 237 -17.61 6.84 -11.03
C ARG A 237 -17.21 5.38 -11.27
N VAL A 238 -18.22 4.54 -11.49
CA VAL A 238 -18.01 3.12 -11.80
C VAL A 238 -17.24 2.96 -13.11
N GLY A 239 -16.28 2.03 -13.11
CA GLY A 239 -15.40 1.76 -14.25
C GLY A 239 -14.18 2.66 -14.35
N GLU A 240 -13.98 3.60 -13.41
CA GLU A 240 -12.92 4.60 -13.48
C GLU A 240 -11.69 4.25 -12.63
N VAL A 241 -10.56 4.75 -13.11
CA VAL A 241 -9.28 4.77 -12.39
C VAL A 241 -9.06 6.17 -11.85
N TYR A 242 -8.54 6.28 -10.63
CA TYR A 242 -8.15 7.52 -9.98
C TYR A 242 -6.69 7.46 -9.51
N ASN A 243 -5.88 8.41 -9.95
CA ASN A 243 -4.56 8.64 -9.39
C ASN A 243 -4.66 9.34 -8.04
N VAL A 244 -3.91 8.85 -7.04
CA VAL A 244 -3.90 9.39 -5.67
C VAL A 244 -2.45 9.69 -5.28
N GLY A 245 -2.03 10.93 -5.45
CA GLY A 245 -0.65 11.40 -5.23
C GLY A 245 -0.51 12.38 -4.09
N GLY A 246 0.69 12.43 -3.52
CA GLY A 246 1.00 13.28 -2.37
C GLY A 246 1.46 14.69 -2.72
N HIS A 247 1.91 14.94 -3.94
CA HIS A 247 2.65 16.13 -4.35
C HIS A 247 3.87 16.43 -3.47
N ASN A 248 4.53 15.39 -2.99
CA ASN A 248 5.69 15.45 -2.11
C ASN A 248 6.86 14.69 -2.71
N GLU A 249 7.29 15.06 -3.91
CA GLU A 249 8.44 14.44 -4.58
C GLU A 249 9.73 14.71 -3.80
N LYS A 250 10.46 13.66 -3.44
CA LYS A 250 11.77 13.75 -2.77
C LYS A 250 12.67 12.60 -3.20
N GLN A 251 13.97 12.88 -3.23
CA GLN A 251 14.97 11.84 -3.43
C GLN A 251 15.07 10.94 -2.19
N ASN A 252 15.35 9.66 -2.38
CA ASN A 252 15.50 8.73 -1.28
C ASN A 252 16.59 9.18 -0.27
N ILE A 253 17.71 9.74 -0.75
CA ILE A 253 18.77 10.26 0.12
C ILE A 253 18.31 11.44 0.98
N GLU A 254 17.44 12.32 0.45
CA GLU A 254 16.86 13.44 1.21
C GLU A 254 16.00 12.93 2.37
N ILE A 255 15.19 11.88 2.12
CA ILE A 255 14.37 11.23 3.16
C ILE A 255 15.24 10.72 4.30
N VAL A 256 16.33 10.02 3.97
CA VAL A 256 17.24 9.45 4.98
C VAL A 256 17.90 10.55 5.81
N LYS A 257 18.34 11.65 5.17
CA LYS A 257 18.92 12.81 5.87
C LYS A 257 17.90 13.51 6.78
N ILE A 258 16.64 13.65 6.34
CA ILE A 258 15.56 14.20 7.16
C ILE A 258 15.35 13.33 8.40
N ILE A 259 15.31 11.99 8.25
CA ILE A 259 15.17 11.06 9.38
C ILE A 259 16.35 11.18 10.36
N CYS A 260 17.60 11.23 9.85
CA CYS A 260 18.78 11.46 10.70
C CYS A 260 18.62 12.75 11.51
N LYS A 261 18.27 13.85 10.86
CA LYS A 261 18.10 15.16 11.50
C LYS A 261 17.02 15.14 12.58
N GLU A 262 15.83 14.61 12.27
CA GLU A 262 14.70 14.57 13.23
C GLU A 262 14.97 13.65 14.43
N LEU A 263 15.78 12.61 14.27
CA LEU A 263 16.19 11.71 15.34
C LEU A 263 17.48 12.14 16.06
N GLY A 264 18.13 13.22 15.63
CA GLY A 264 19.43 13.66 16.17
C GLY A 264 20.56 12.65 15.92
N LYS A 265 20.51 11.93 14.82
CA LYS A 265 21.49 10.90 14.44
C LYS A 265 22.46 11.43 13.38
N PRO A 266 23.74 11.00 13.40
CA PRO A 266 24.72 11.46 12.43
C PRO A 266 24.48 10.87 11.04
N GLU A 267 24.71 11.66 9.98
CA GLU A 267 24.65 11.17 8.59
C GLU A 267 25.73 10.14 8.27
N SER A 268 26.74 9.97 9.11
CA SER A 268 27.74 8.91 8.97
C SER A 268 27.20 7.49 9.11
N LEU A 269 25.96 7.33 9.58
CA LEU A 269 25.23 6.06 9.53
C LEU A 269 24.79 5.67 8.11
N ILE A 270 24.69 6.63 7.18
CA ILE A 270 24.27 6.36 5.80
C ILE A 270 25.33 5.53 5.11
N THR A 271 24.92 4.40 4.54
CA THR A 271 25.77 3.46 3.83
C THR A 271 25.21 3.19 2.44
N HIS A 272 25.98 3.52 1.41
CA HIS A 272 25.57 3.24 0.03
C HIS A 272 25.80 1.76 -0.29
N VAL A 273 24.76 1.10 -0.82
CA VAL A 273 24.78 -0.31 -1.21
C VAL A 273 24.54 -0.44 -2.71
N GLY A 274 24.86 -1.62 -3.28
CA GLY A 274 24.63 -1.90 -4.69
C GLY A 274 23.16 -1.68 -5.07
N ASP A 275 22.92 -1.03 -6.21
CA ASP A 275 21.56 -0.76 -6.66
C ASP A 275 20.82 -2.04 -7.10
N ARG A 276 19.49 -2.04 -7.03
CA ARG A 276 18.66 -3.16 -7.44
C ARG A 276 18.41 -3.14 -8.96
N LYS A 277 18.15 -4.29 -9.54
CA LYS A 277 17.76 -4.41 -10.96
C LYS A 277 16.38 -3.80 -11.20
N GLY A 278 16.22 -3.08 -12.33
CA GLY A 278 14.95 -2.47 -12.69
C GLY A 278 14.49 -1.40 -11.69
N HIS A 279 15.41 -0.64 -11.14
CA HIS A 279 15.11 0.42 -10.18
C HIS A 279 14.73 1.70 -10.91
N ASP A 280 13.44 1.97 -11.02
CA ASP A 280 12.91 3.17 -11.66
C ASP A 280 13.43 4.45 -10.98
N MET A 281 13.73 5.45 -11.77
CA MET A 281 14.36 6.69 -11.31
C MET A 281 13.38 7.67 -10.69
N ARG A 282 12.18 7.82 -11.27
CA ARG A 282 11.22 8.81 -10.78
C ARG A 282 9.78 8.33 -10.93
N TYR A 283 8.99 8.51 -9.88
CA TYR A 283 7.53 8.43 -9.90
C TYR A 283 6.95 9.77 -9.49
N ALA A 284 6.00 10.25 -10.28
CA ALA A 284 5.20 11.42 -9.98
C ALA A 284 3.84 11.27 -10.64
N ILE A 285 2.77 11.37 -9.89
CA ILE A 285 1.42 11.21 -10.42
C ILE A 285 0.61 12.49 -10.31
N ASP A 286 -0.27 12.70 -11.30
CA ASP A 286 -1.19 13.82 -11.34
C ASP A 286 -2.53 13.40 -10.73
N PRO A 287 -2.95 13.96 -9.57
CA PRO A 287 -4.23 13.69 -8.95
C PRO A 287 -5.35 14.63 -9.40
N THR A 288 -5.19 15.35 -10.51
CA THR A 288 -6.16 16.36 -10.99
C THR A 288 -7.55 15.76 -11.19
N LYS A 289 -7.65 14.53 -11.66
CA LYS A 289 -8.96 13.87 -11.88
C LYS A 289 -9.72 13.65 -10.58
N ILE A 290 -9.11 13.08 -9.57
CA ILE A 290 -9.78 12.87 -8.28
C ILE A 290 -10.15 14.20 -7.61
N HIS A 291 -9.31 15.23 -7.77
CA HIS A 291 -9.63 16.57 -7.28
C HIS A 291 -10.86 17.14 -7.97
N ASN A 292 -10.87 17.14 -9.29
CA ASN A 292 -11.97 17.74 -10.07
C ASN A 292 -13.29 17.01 -9.89
N GLU A 293 -13.27 15.67 -9.79
CA GLU A 293 -14.48 14.87 -9.69
C GLU A 293 -14.98 14.68 -8.26
N LEU A 294 -14.06 14.57 -7.27
CA LEU A 294 -14.42 14.21 -5.91
C LEU A 294 -14.00 15.24 -4.86
N GLY A 295 -13.28 16.30 -5.26
CA GLY A 295 -12.83 17.37 -4.37
C GLY A 295 -11.67 16.97 -3.45
N TRP A 296 -11.00 15.82 -3.68
CA TRP A 296 -9.93 15.36 -2.84
C TRP A 296 -8.59 16.03 -3.19
N LEU A 297 -7.84 16.41 -2.16
CA LEU A 297 -6.42 16.77 -2.21
C LEU A 297 -5.71 16.22 -0.96
N PRO A 298 -4.42 15.90 -1.03
CA PRO A 298 -3.65 15.55 0.15
C PRO A 298 -3.56 16.75 1.10
N GLU A 299 -3.84 16.52 2.38
CA GLU A 299 -3.84 17.57 3.41
C GLU A 299 -2.51 17.63 4.17
N THR A 300 -1.76 16.52 4.20
CA THR A 300 -0.55 16.37 5.00
C THR A 300 0.69 16.69 4.16
N LYS A 301 1.38 17.79 4.50
CA LYS A 301 2.70 18.09 3.94
C LYS A 301 3.72 17.06 4.45
N PHE A 302 4.72 16.74 3.62
CA PHE A 302 5.73 15.74 3.98
C PHE A 302 6.45 16.07 5.29
N GLU A 303 6.82 17.32 5.50
CA GLU A 303 7.54 17.81 6.69
C GLU A 303 6.75 17.57 8.00
N ASP A 304 5.43 17.61 7.95
CA ASP A 304 4.56 17.35 9.10
C ASP A 304 4.29 15.84 9.24
N GLY A 305 4.03 15.16 8.13
CA GLY A 305 3.75 13.73 8.10
C GLY A 305 4.93 12.88 8.55
N ILE A 306 6.17 13.25 8.16
CA ILE A 306 7.37 12.50 8.57
C ILE A 306 7.60 12.61 10.08
N LYS A 307 7.36 13.77 10.69
CA LYS A 307 7.45 13.95 12.14
C LYS A 307 6.41 13.12 12.89
N LYS A 308 5.16 13.12 12.41
CA LYS A 308 4.09 12.27 12.95
C LYS A 308 4.47 10.79 12.86
N THR A 309 5.05 10.38 11.73
CA THR A 309 5.50 9.00 11.50
C THR A 309 6.61 8.62 12.46
N ILE A 310 7.66 9.44 12.58
CA ILE A 310 8.78 9.20 13.50
C ILE A 310 8.26 9.12 14.95
N GLN A 311 7.41 10.07 15.37
CA GLN A 311 6.85 10.06 16.71
C GLN A 311 6.04 8.78 16.97
N TRP A 312 5.26 8.33 15.99
CA TRP A 312 4.53 7.08 16.11
C TRP A 312 5.47 5.87 16.36
N TYR A 313 6.60 5.77 15.64
CA TYR A 313 7.59 4.70 15.88
C TYR A 313 8.23 4.79 17.26
N LEU A 314 8.48 5.99 17.78
CA LEU A 314 8.99 6.21 19.14
C LEU A 314 7.99 5.73 20.19
N ASP A 315 6.71 6.01 20.00
CA ASP A 315 5.62 5.69 20.94
C ASP A 315 5.18 4.22 20.85
N ASN A 316 5.45 3.53 19.74
CA ASN A 316 4.99 2.15 19.50
C ASN A 316 6.15 1.17 19.33
N ARG A 317 7.17 1.33 20.15
CA ARG A 317 8.42 0.55 20.06
C ARG A 317 8.17 -0.97 20.18
N GLU A 318 7.34 -1.40 21.10
CA GLU A 318 7.01 -2.80 21.30
C GLU A 318 6.39 -3.45 20.05
N TRP A 319 5.56 -2.71 19.31
CA TRP A 319 4.93 -3.20 18.08
C TRP A 319 5.97 -3.56 17.02
N TRP A 320 6.87 -2.64 16.68
CA TRP A 320 7.84 -2.91 15.61
C TRP A 320 9.02 -3.78 16.05
N GLU A 321 9.41 -3.78 17.35
CA GLU A 321 10.41 -4.71 17.88
C GLU A 321 9.93 -6.17 17.79
N THR A 322 8.66 -6.42 18.04
CA THR A 322 8.07 -7.76 17.87
C THR A 322 8.10 -8.20 16.41
N ILE A 323 7.84 -7.29 15.48
CA ILE A 323 7.82 -7.57 14.03
C ILE A 323 9.22 -7.85 13.49
N ILE A 324 10.23 -7.09 13.89
CA ILE A 324 11.60 -7.25 13.38
C ILE A 324 12.37 -8.41 14.00
N SER A 325 11.79 -9.16 14.92
CA SER A 325 12.35 -10.38 15.48
C SER A 325 12.15 -11.59 14.54
N GLY A 326 13.04 -12.59 14.64
CA GLY A 326 12.85 -13.87 13.93
C GLY A 326 13.09 -13.81 12.41
N GLU A 327 12.10 -14.21 11.60
CA GLU A 327 12.26 -14.35 10.14
C GLU A 327 12.63 -13.04 9.42
N TYR A 328 12.21 -11.88 9.94
CA TYR A 328 12.60 -10.59 9.41
C TYR A 328 14.12 -10.36 9.49
N GLN A 329 14.77 -10.74 10.58
CA GLN A 329 16.23 -10.60 10.72
C GLN A 329 16.97 -11.41 9.67
N ASN A 330 16.55 -12.64 9.41
CA ASN A 330 17.12 -13.49 8.37
C ASN A 330 16.97 -12.85 6.98
N TYR A 331 15.80 -12.28 6.70
CA TYR A 331 15.56 -11.54 5.45
C TYR A 331 16.46 -10.31 5.34
N TYR A 332 16.59 -9.52 6.41
CA TYR A 332 17.44 -8.32 6.43
C TYR A 332 18.92 -8.65 6.18
N GLU A 333 19.44 -9.68 6.84
CA GLU A 333 20.83 -10.15 6.64
C GLU A 333 21.06 -10.60 5.20
N LYS A 334 20.11 -11.33 4.60
CA LYS A 334 20.17 -11.75 3.19
C LYS A 334 20.23 -10.57 2.25
N MET A 335 19.41 -9.53 2.47
CA MET A 335 19.31 -8.37 1.59
C MET A 335 20.48 -7.38 1.72
N TYR A 336 21.00 -7.18 2.91
CA TYR A 336 21.97 -6.11 3.21
C TYR A 336 23.30 -6.58 3.81
N GLY A 337 23.37 -7.80 4.34
CA GLY A 337 24.57 -8.31 5.03
C GLY A 337 25.79 -8.58 4.14
N ASN A 338 25.58 -8.77 2.83
CA ASN A 338 26.63 -9.10 1.85
C ASN A 338 26.67 -8.12 0.64
N ARG A 339 26.14 -6.93 0.77
CA ARG A 339 26.11 -5.91 -0.31
C ARG A 339 27.00 -4.72 -0.01
#